data_6194ba5888dbb968f7148fe10d82a596
#
_entry.id   6194ba5888dbb968f7148fe10d82a596
#
_cell.length_a   1.000
_cell.length_b   1.000
_cell.length_c   1.000
_cell.angle_alpha   90.00
_cell.angle_beta   90.00
_cell.angle_gamma   90.00
#
_symmetry.space_group_name_H-M   'P 1'
#
loop_
_entity.id
_entity.type
_entity.pdbx_description
1 polymer ?
#
loop_
_entity_poly.entity_id
_entity_poly.type
_entity_poly.pdbx_seq_one_letter_code
_entity_poly.pdbx_strand_id
1 'polypeptide(L)'
;MTTYYRSEVTSIGTDATEMFEGGVVIFFGEPCPTELAEVSVVHTVAHHHPQRDPQPGDVLRVGGSEVTITEVGEIAGHNLRTLGHFVVYSDPEDSQKVLPGAIHAKGTLSLPNAGVTIELIEGS
;
A
#
# COMPACT_ATOMS: atom_id res chain seq x y z
N MET A 1 -1.97 6.50 -18.74
CA MET A 1 -1.31 5.89 -17.57
C MET A 1 -1.92 4.52 -17.32
N THR A 2 -1.11 3.58 -16.93
CA THR A 2 -1.52 2.18 -16.80
C THR A 2 -1.63 1.78 -15.33
N THR A 3 -2.76 1.17 -14.97
CA THR A 3 -2.92 0.54 -13.66
C THR A 3 -2.30 -0.84 -13.73
N TYR A 4 -1.25 -1.08 -12.95
CA TYR A 4 -0.58 -2.39 -12.97
C TYR A 4 -0.92 -3.26 -11.76
N TYR A 5 -1.64 -2.72 -10.80
CA TYR A 5 -2.06 -3.47 -9.62
C TYR A 5 -3.44 -2.96 -9.21
N ARG A 6 -4.34 -3.90 -8.95
CA ARG A 6 -5.69 -3.57 -8.48
C ARG A 6 -6.13 -4.60 -7.47
N SER A 7 -6.67 -4.13 -6.36
CA SER A 7 -7.22 -5.00 -5.33
C SER A 7 -8.43 -4.35 -4.69
N GLU A 8 -9.17 -5.14 -3.93
CA GLU A 8 -10.36 -4.67 -3.23
C GLU A 8 -10.19 -4.93 -1.74
N VAL A 9 -10.45 -3.91 -0.93
CA VAL A 9 -10.38 -4.03 0.53
C VAL A 9 -11.48 -4.97 1.03
N THR A 10 -11.10 -5.95 1.83
CA THR A 10 -12.04 -6.92 2.39
C THR A 10 -12.26 -6.72 3.87
N SER A 11 -11.25 -6.23 4.61
CA SER A 11 -11.41 -5.92 6.03
C SER A 11 -10.35 -4.92 6.49
N ILE A 12 -10.66 -4.24 7.59
CA ILE A 12 -9.77 -3.27 8.22
C ILE A 12 -9.52 -3.75 9.66
N GLY A 13 -8.26 -3.93 10.03
CA GLY A 13 -7.90 -4.36 11.36
C GLY A 13 -8.29 -3.32 12.42
N THR A 14 -8.57 -3.78 13.62
CA THR A 14 -9.01 -2.90 14.71
C THR A 14 -7.95 -1.87 15.10
N ASP A 15 -6.67 -2.20 14.93
CA ASP A 15 -5.56 -1.32 15.28
C ASP A 15 -5.00 -0.54 14.07
N ALA A 16 -5.57 -0.76 12.88
CA ALA A 16 -5.11 -0.06 11.67
C ALA A 16 -5.33 1.44 11.76
N THR A 17 -6.35 1.90 12.49
CA THR A 17 -6.63 3.32 12.67
C THR A 17 -5.49 4.03 13.41
N GLU A 18 -4.93 3.40 14.44
CA GLU A 18 -3.80 3.97 15.18
C GLU A 18 -2.57 4.10 14.29
N MET A 19 -2.29 3.09 13.47
CA MET A 19 -1.19 3.15 12.52
C MET A 19 -1.40 4.28 11.52
N PHE A 20 -2.62 4.40 11.03
CA PHE A 20 -3.00 5.44 10.07
C PHE A 20 -2.81 6.84 10.66
N GLU A 21 -3.19 7.05 11.92
CA GLU A 21 -2.99 8.34 12.60
C GLU A 21 -1.52 8.71 12.69
N GLY A 22 -0.64 7.71 12.76
CA GLY A 22 0.80 7.92 12.73
C GLY A 22 1.40 8.07 11.34
N GLY A 23 0.57 8.09 10.30
CA GLY A 23 1.03 8.23 8.93
C GLY A 23 1.47 6.93 8.27
N VAL A 24 1.08 5.78 8.85
CA VAL A 24 1.49 4.47 8.34
C VAL A 24 0.25 3.64 8.00
N VAL A 25 0.24 3.06 6.80
CA VAL A 25 -0.80 2.13 6.39
C VAL A 25 -0.15 0.82 5.96
N ILE A 26 -0.55 -0.28 6.60
CA ILE A 26 -0.07 -1.61 6.26
C ILE A 26 -1.13 -2.28 5.39
N PHE A 27 -0.73 -2.67 4.17
CA PHE A 27 -1.61 -3.41 3.27
C PHE A 27 -1.16 -4.86 3.22
N PHE A 28 -2.10 -5.79 3.27
CA PHE A 28 -1.78 -7.21 3.20
C PHE A 28 -2.84 -7.95 2.38
N GLY A 29 -2.39 -8.74 1.41
CA GLY A 29 -3.28 -9.53 0.57
C GLY A 29 -3.80 -10.78 1.28
N GLU A 30 -4.99 -11.21 0.94
CA GLU A 30 -5.51 -12.47 1.47
C GLU A 30 -4.81 -13.68 0.83
N PRO A 31 -4.53 -14.77 1.58
CA PRO A 31 -4.85 -14.94 3.00
C PRO A 31 -3.88 -14.18 3.92
N CYS A 32 -4.43 -13.49 4.90
CA CYS A 32 -3.64 -12.70 5.84
C CYS A 32 -3.61 -13.40 7.20
N PRO A 33 -2.40 -13.59 7.78
CA PRO A 33 -2.31 -14.14 9.14
C PRO A 33 -3.10 -13.28 10.13
N THR A 34 -3.80 -13.92 11.06
CA THR A 34 -4.68 -13.24 12.01
C THR A 34 -3.99 -12.10 12.77
N GLU A 35 -2.75 -12.34 13.18
CA GLU A 35 -1.98 -11.35 13.93
C GLU A 35 -1.68 -10.09 13.13
N LEU A 36 -1.45 -10.24 11.83
CA LEU A 36 -1.19 -9.12 10.94
C LEU A 36 -2.48 -8.43 10.50
N ALA A 37 -3.58 -9.17 10.47
CA ALA A 37 -4.87 -8.62 10.08
C ALA A 37 -5.33 -7.52 11.04
N GLU A 38 -4.95 -7.59 12.31
CA GLU A 38 -5.34 -6.61 13.33
C GLU A 38 -4.79 -5.21 13.05
N VAL A 39 -3.64 -5.12 12.38
CA VAL A 39 -2.98 -3.83 12.09
C VAL A 39 -3.04 -3.47 10.61
N SER A 40 -3.68 -4.28 9.79
CA SER A 40 -3.61 -4.16 8.34
C SER A 40 -4.93 -3.79 7.67
N VAL A 41 -4.80 -3.18 6.49
CA VAL A 41 -5.87 -3.08 5.52
C VAL A 41 -5.75 -4.35 4.67
N VAL A 42 -6.65 -5.30 4.88
CA VAL A 42 -6.63 -6.60 4.19
C VAL A 42 -7.40 -6.47 2.88
N HIS A 43 -6.83 -7.02 1.82
CA HIS A 43 -7.44 -6.90 0.49
C HIS A 43 -7.27 -8.17 -0.32
N THR A 44 -8.12 -8.33 -1.35
CA THR A 44 -8.02 -9.41 -2.32
C THR A 44 -7.50 -8.85 -3.63
N VAL A 45 -6.40 -9.41 -4.12
CA VAL A 45 -5.77 -8.95 -5.36
C VAL A 45 -6.60 -9.39 -6.55
N ALA A 46 -7.03 -8.43 -7.38
CA ALA A 46 -7.80 -8.70 -8.60
C ALA A 46 -6.91 -8.75 -9.82
N HIS A 47 -5.84 -7.94 -9.86
CA HIS A 47 -4.93 -7.86 -10.99
C HIS A 47 -3.56 -7.38 -10.54
N HIS A 48 -2.51 -8.03 -11.04
CA HIS A 48 -1.14 -7.57 -10.85
C HIS A 48 -0.31 -7.98 -12.06
N HIS A 49 0.23 -6.99 -12.75
CA HIS A 49 1.13 -7.24 -13.87
C HIS A 49 2.41 -7.87 -13.30
N PRO A 50 2.78 -9.10 -13.71
CA PRO A 50 3.81 -9.88 -13.00
C PRO A 50 5.22 -9.31 -13.08
N GLN A 51 5.49 -8.40 -13.98
CA GLN A 51 6.84 -7.83 -14.18
C GLN A 51 6.92 -6.36 -13.82
N ARG A 52 5.89 -5.81 -13.20
CA ARG A 52 5.87 -4.39 -12.87
C ARG A 52 5.83 -4.20 -11.36
N ASP A 53 6.93 -3.69 -10.81
CA ASP A 53 7.03 -3.37 -9.39
C ASP A 53 6.81 -1.86 -9.18
N PRO A 54 6.41 -1.45 -7.95
CA PRO A 54 6.29 -0.03 -7.64
C PRO A 54 7.60 0.70 -7.87
N GLN A 55 7.52 1.92 -8.35
CA GLN A 55 8.67 2.78 -8.60
C GLN A 55 8.37 4.20 -8.14
N PRO A 56 9.41 4.99 -7.79
CA PRO A 56 9.21 6.41 -7.53
C PRO A 56 8.53 7.08 -8.73
N GLY A 57 7.57 7.95 -8.44
CA GLY A 57 6.77 8.63 -9.46
C GLY A 57 5.44 7.96 -9.74
N ASP A 58 5.27 6.71 -9.33
CA ASP A 58 3.99 6.02 -9.47
C ASP A 58 2.97 6.57 -8.48
N VAL A 59 1.70 6.32 -8.74
CA VAL A 59 0.59 6.77 -7.90
C VAL A 59 -0.06 5.58 -7.21
N LEU A 60 -0.29 5.72 -5.91
CA LEU A 60 -1.12 4.80 -5.15
C LEU A 60 -2.47 5.48 -4.94
N ARG A 61 -3.53 4.84 -5.41
CA ARG A 61 -4.90 5.34 -5.23
C ARG A 61 -5.67 4.39 -4.33
N VAL A 62 -6.28 4.93 -3.28
CA VAL A 62 -7.12 4.17 -2.37
C VAL A 62 -8.48 4.88 -2.31
N GLY A 63 -9.47 4.32 -3.01
CA GLY A 63 -10.76 4.99 -3.16
C GLY A 63 -10.60 6.35 -3.83
N GLY A 64 -11.02 7.40 -3.15
CA GLY A 64 -10.95 8.77 -3.68
C GLY A 64 -9.66 9.52 -3.33
N SER A 65 -8.69 8.88 -2.64
CA SER A 65 -7.45 9.54 -2.26
C SER A 65 -6.26 8.99 -3.03
N GLU A 66 -5.29 9.85 -3.31
CA GLU A 66 -4.09 9.48 -4.07
C GLU A 66 -2.84 10.02 -3.41
N VAL A 67 -1.77 9.25 -3.46
CA VAL A 67 -0.44 9.72 -3.04
C VAL A 67 0.58 9.36 -4.13
N THR A 68 1.66 10.13 -4.19
CA THR A 68 2.73 9.89 -5.16
C THR A 68 3.88 9.18 -4.46
N ILE A 69 4.29 8.04 -5.00
CA ILE A 69 5.40 7.25 -4.45
C ILE A 69 6.71 8.00 -4.66
N THR A 70 7.48 8.17 -3.59
CA THR A 70 8.76 8.87 -3.63
C THR A 70 9.96 7.95 -3.46
N GLU A 71 9.81 6.89 -2.66
CA GLU A 71 10.87 5.90 -2.46
C GLU A 71 10.25 4.52 -2.27
N VAL A 72 10.97 3.48 -2.72
CA VAL A 72 10.52 2.09 -2.61
C VAL A 72 11.64 1.25 -2.01
N GLY A 73 11.32 0.50 -0.95
CA GLY A 73 12.27 -0.40 -0.32
C GLY A 73 12.66 -1.56 -1.24
N GLU A 74 13.83 -2.12 -1.04
CA GLU A 74 14.41 -3.11 -1.96
C GLU A 74 13.63 -4.41 -2.09
N ILE A 75 12.80 -4.78 -1.09
CA ILE A 75 11.99 -5.99 -1.16
C ILE A 75 10.49 -5.71 -1.23
N ALA A 76 10.09 -4.43 -1.34
CA ALA A 76 8.67 -4.07 -1.39
C ALA A 76 7.97 -4.71 -2.59
N GLY A 77 8.61 -4.71 -3.76
CA GLY A 77 8.03 -5.34 -4.96
C GLY A 77 7.87 -6.83 -4.80
N HIS A 78 8.87 -7.50 -4.21
CA HIS A 78 8.80 -8.93 -3.94
C HIS A 78 7.64 -9.25 -3.00
N ASN A 79 7.49 -8.50 -1.91
CA ASN A 79 6.41 -8.72 -0.95
C ASN A 79 5.04 -8.47 -1.58
N LEU A 80 4.94 -7.47 -2.45
CA LEU A 80 3.71 -7.20 -3.17
C LEU A 80 3.33 -8.37 -4.08
N ARG A 81 4.30 -8.92 -4.82
CA ARG A 81 4.04 -10.04 -5.74
C ARG A 81 3.67 -11.32 -5.01
N THR A 82 4.30 -11.59 -3.88
CA THR A 82 4.14 -12.89 -3.18
C THR A 82 3.03 -12.86 -2.14
N LEU A 83 2.79 -11.71 -1.49
CA LEU A 83 1.90 -11.61 -0.35
C LEU A 83 0.83 -10.53 -0.48
N GLY A 84 0.92 -9.68 -1.50
CA GLY A 84 0.08 -8.49 -1.56
C GLY A 84 0.37 -7.54 -0.40
N HIS A 85 1.59 -7.62 0.14
CA HIS A 85 1.99 -6.90 1.35
C HIS A 85 2.92 -5.74 1.03
N PHE A 86 2.55 -4.57 1.52
CA PHE A 86 3.42 -3.39 1.47
C PHE A 86 2.99 -2.40 2.55
N VAL A 87 3.95 -1.64 3.06
CA VAL A 87 3.72 -0.66 4.11
C VAL A 87 3.97 0.72 3.54
N VAL A 88 3.00 1.61 3.68
CA VAL A 88 3.09 2.97 3.13
C VAL A 88 3.28 3.96 4.26
N TYR A 89 4.33 4.78 4.16
CA TYR A 89 4.58 5.90 5.05
C TYR A 89 4.21 7.18 4.30
N SER A 90 3.18 7.88 4.78
CA SER A 90 2.71 9.14 4.18
C SER A 90 3.52 10.31 4.71
N ASP A 91 4.08 11.12 3.82
CA ASP A 91 4.86 12.31 4.17
C ASP A 91 5.90 12.07 5.27
N PRO A 92 6.79 11.06 5.11
CA PRO A 92 7.83 10.81 6.10
C PRO A 92 8.83 11.96 6.13
N GLU A 93 9.56 12.09 7.24
CA GLU A 93 10.62 13.09 7.35
C GLU A 93 11.73 12.79 6.34
N ASP A 94 12.36 13.84 5.81
CA ASP A 94 13.43 13.71 4.81
C ASP A 94 14.59 12.83 5.27
N SER A 95 14.88 12.84 6.58
CA SER A 95 15.95 12.04 7.15
C SER A 95 15.57 10.57 7.35
N GLN A 96 14.31 10.22 7.22
CA GLN A 96 13.85 8.85 7.42
C GLN A 96 14.24 7.97 6.24
N LYS A 97 14.96 6.90 6.52
CA LYS A 97 15.33 5.93 5.48
C LYS A 97 14.17 4.99 5.21
N VAL A 98 13.98 4.65 3.93
CA VAL A 98 12.96 3.68 3.55
C VAL A 98 13.37 2.29 4.02
N LEU A 99 12.47 1.61 4.74
CA LEU A 99 12.70 0.23 5.17
C LEU A 99 12.54 -0.72 3.97
N PRO A 100 13.18 -1.90 3.99
CA PRO A 100 13.17 -2.80 2.83
C PRO A 100 11.79 -3.14 2.26
N GLY A 101 10.79 -3.34 3.11
CA GLY A 101 9.44 -3.67 2.68
C GLY A 101 8.49 -2.50 2.61
N ALA A 102 9.00 -1.27 2.71
CA ALA A 102 8.19 -0.08 2.80
C ALA A 102 8.20 0.76 1.52
N ILE A 103 7.19 1.61 1.42
CA ILE A 103 7.05 2.59 0.35
C ILE A 103 6.84 3.94 1.02
N HIS A 104 7.63 4.93 0.65
CA HIS A 104 7.41 6.31 1.05
C HIS A 104 6.58 7.01 0.00
N ALA A 105 5.63 7.82 0.44
CA ALA A 105 4.75 8.53 -0.48
C ALA A 105 4.46 9.95 0.03
N LYS A 106 4.20 10.84 -0.91
CA LYS A 106 3.83 12.23 -0.62
C LYS A 106 2.33 12.37 -0.81
N GLY A 107 1.67 12.92 0.19
CA GLY A 107 0.24 13.12 0.20
C GLY A 107 -0.43 12.40 1.36
N THR A 108 -1.74 12.49 1.44
CA THR A 108 -2.52 11.89 2.51
C THR A 108 -3.54 10.91 1.93
N LEU A 109 -3.51 9.68 2.41
CA LEU A 109 -4.53 8.69 2.10
C LEU A 109 -5.66 8.82 3.10
N SER A 110 -6.87 8.45 2.67
CA SER A 110 -7.99 8.26 3.59
C SER A 110 -8.02 6.78 3.99
N LEU A 111 -8.31 6.49 5.26
CA LEU A 111 -8.43 5.11 5.70
C LEU A 111 -9.66 4.50 5.01
N PRO A 112 -9.49 3.42 4.25
CA PRO A 112 -10.59 2.88 3.45
C PRO A 112 -11.56 2.03 4.29
N ASN A 113 -12.73 1.80 3.72
CA ASN A 113 -13.69 0.81 4.20
C ASN A 113 -13.64 -0.41 3.30
N ALA A 114 -14.25 -1.52 3.74
CA ALA A 114 -14.38 -2.70 2.91
C ALA A 114 -15.12 -2.35 1.61
N GLY A 115 -14.70 -2.94 0.51
CA GLY A 115 -15.26 -2.67 -0.81
C GLY A 115 -14.53 -1.59 -1.61
N VAL A 116 -13.62 -0.85 -0.96
CA VAL A 116 -12.85 0.20 -1.64
C VAL A 116 -11.77 -0.42 -2.52
N THR A 117 -11.55 0.18 -3.68
CA THR A 117 -10.53 -0.29 -4.63
C THR A 117 -9.18 0.37 -4.32
N ILE A 118 -8.13 -0.45 -4.35
CA ILE A 118 -6.73 -0.03 -4.23
C ILE A 118 -6.09 -0.21 -5.59
N GLU A 119 -5.39 0.82 -6.08
CA GLU A 119 -4.71 0.76 -7.38
C GLU A 119 -3.30 1.32 -7.29
N LEU A 120 -2.37 0.66 -7.99
CA LEU A 120 -1.05 1.21 -8.27
C LEU A 120 -1.03 1.57 -9.75
N ILE A 121 -0.71 2.81 -10.03
CA ILE A 121 -0.80 3.39 -11.36
C ILE A 121 0.58 3.87 -11.78
N GLU A 122 0.98 3.50 -13.00
CA GLU A 122 2.25 3.90 -13.56
C GLU A 122 2.33 5.43 -13.66
N GLY A 123 3.43 6.00 -13.17
CA GLY A 123 3.68 7.43 -13.28
C GLY A 123 4.04 7.84 -14.71
N SER A 124 3.84 9.11 -14.99
CA SER A 124 4.16 9.70 -16.29
C SER A 124 5.64 10.03 -16.42
#